data_378ff85dc96bed02c9282c4aa0bdfa66
#
_entry.id   378ff85dc96bed02c9282c4aa0bdfa66
#
_cell.length_a   1.000
_cell.length_b   1.000
_cell.length_c   1.000
_cell.angle_alpha   90.00
_cell.angle_beta   90.00
_cell.angle_gamma   90.00
#
_symmetry.space_group_name_H-M   'P 1'
#
loop_
_entity.id
_entity.type
_entity.pdbx_description
1 polymer ?
#
loop_
_entity_poly.entity_id
_entity_poly.type
_entity_poly.pdbx_seq_one_letter_code
_entity_poly.pdbx_strand_id
1 'polypeptide(L)'
;MSDTVLAARDGAVTTVTINRPAQRNAVDRETAAALAAAFRAFEQDDTAAVAVLTGAAGHFCAGADLRAFAEGRGNRVAPDGDGPMGPTRMMLSKPVIAAVEGYAVAGGLELACWCDLRVAAADAVFGVFCRRWGVPLIDGGTIRLTRLIGQSRALDM
;
A
#
# COMPACT_ATOMS: atom_id res chain seq x y z
N MET A 1 -5.64 17.02 -9.02
CA MET A 1 -5.55 15.75 -8.29
C MET A 1 -4.80 14.78 -9.19
N SER A 2 -3.86 14.02 -8.65
CA SER A 2 -3.10 13.05 -9.44
C SER A 2 -4.04 11.92 -9.88
N ASP A 3 -4.06 11.56 -11.16
CA ASP A 3 -4.86 10.43 -11.67
C ASP A 3 -4.30 9.06 -11.20
N THR A 4 -3.17 9.05 -10.49
CA THR A 4 -2.50 7.84 -10.00
C THR A 4 -3.15 7.24 -8.75
N VAL A 5 -3.96 8.02 -8.03
CA VAL A 5 -4.77 7.58 -6.89
C VAL A 5 -6.17 8.18 -7.02
N LEU A 6 -7.16 7.32 -6.99
CA LEU A 6 -8.56 7.71 -7.02
C LEU A 6 -9.15 7.53 -5.62
N ALA A 7 -9.93 8.50 -5.16
CA ALA A 7 -10.71 8.39 -3.93
C ALA A 7 -12.19 8.58 -4.28
N ALA A 8 -12.99 7.58 -3.97
CA ALA A 8 -14.44 7.60 -4.15
C ALA A 8 -15.12 7.33 -2.82
N ARG A 9 -16.32 7.87 -2.67
CA ARG A 9 -17.10 7.71 -1.46
C ARG A 9 -18.49 7.16 -1.77
N ASP A 10 -18.90 6.19 -0.95
CA ASP A 10 -20.26 5.66 -0.92
C ASP A 10 -20.74 5.57 0.54
N GLY A 11 -21.66 6.42 0.92
CA GLY A 11 -22.11 6.54 2.31
C GLY A 11 -20.94 6.83 3.27
N ALA A 12 -20.70 5.96 4.24
CA ALA A 12 -19.61 6.08 5.22
C ALA A 12 -18.32 5.36 4.78
N VAL A 13 -18.29 4.79 3.59
CA VAL A 13 -17.14 4.03 3.06
C VAL A 13 -16.35 4.90 2.09
N THR A 14 -15.04 5.03 2.31
CA THR A 14 -14.09 5.68 1.38
C THR A 14 -13.28 4.61 0.67
N THR A 15 -13.37 4.52 -0.65
CA THR A 15 -12.50 3.63 -1.44
C THR A 15 -11.33 4.42 -2.02
N VAL A 16 -10.12 4.01 -1.66
CA VAL A 16 -8.87 4.55 -2.20
C VAL A 16 -8.28 3.53 -3.16
N THR A 17 -8.16 3.89 -4.43
CA THR A 17 -7.68 2.99 -5.48
C THR A 17 -6.33 3.47 -6.02
N ILE A 18 -5.32 2.61 -6.00
CA ILE A 18 -4.06 2.85 -6.72
C ILE A 18 -4.35 2.64 -8.20
N ASN A 19 -4.21 3.69 -9.01
CA ASN A 19 -4.61 3.70 -10.41
C ASN A 19 -3.42 3.84 -11.36
N ARG A 20 -2.55 2.83 -11.35
CA ARG A 20 -1.40 2.71 -12.28
C ARG A 20 -1.33 1.29 -12.87
N PRO A 21 -2.40 0.83 -13.56
CA PRO A 21 -2.51 -0.57 -13.99
C PRO A 21 -1.38 -1.01 -14.93
N ALA A 22 -0.88 -0.13 -15.79
CA ALA A 22 0.24 -0.43 -16.70
C ALA A 22 1.54 -0.78 -15.95
N GLN A 23 1.69 -0.34 -14.70
CA GLN A 23 2.79 -0.66 -13.79
C GLN A 23 2.38 -1.65 -12.71
N ARG A 24 1.26 -2.37 -12.86
CA ARG A 24 0.67 -3.23 -11.82
C ARG A 24 0.53 -2.51 -10.48
N ASN A 25 0.12 -1.25 -10.53
CA ASN A 25 -0.08 -0.38 -9.38
C ASN A 25 1.18 -0.17 -8.51
N ALA A 26 2.37 -0.23 -9.13
CA ALA A 26 3.60 0.15 -8.45
C ALA A 26 3.56 1.63 -8.05
N VAL A 27 4.14 1.94 -6.90
CA VAL A 27 4.07 3.25 -6.25
C VAL A 27 5.38 4.00 -6.42
N ASP A 28 5.34 5.13 -7.11
CA ASP A 28 6.41 6.12 -7.17
C ASP A 28 6.20 7.23 -6.12
N ARG A 29 7.09 8.22 -6.10
CA ARG A 29 7.04 9.33 -5.14
C ARG A 29 5.72 10.10 -5.18
N GLU A 30 5.21 10.39 -6.37
CA GLU A 30 3.96 11.12 -6.56
C GLU A 30 2.75 10.31 -6.08
N THR A 31 2.71 9.04 -6.45
CA THR A 31 1.66 8.12 -6.00
C THR A 31 1.68 7.92 -4.48
N ALA A 32 2.88 7.81 -3.87
CA ALA A 32 3.01 7.71 -2.41
C ALA A 32 2.46 8.97 -1.71
N ALA A 33 2.79 10.16 -2.23
CA ALA A 33 2.27 11.41 -1.70
C ALA A 33 0.74 11.51 -1.85
N ALA A 34 0.20 11.07 -2.99
CA ALA A 34 -1.25 11.06 -3.24
C ALA A 34 -1.98 10.07 -2.32
N LEU A 35 -1.43 8.88 -2.08
CA LEU A 35 -1.96 7.92 -1.10
C LEU A 35 -1.99 8.52 0.31
N ALA A 36 -0.88 9.12 0.74
CA ALA A 36 -0.80 9.77 2.05
C ALA A 36 -1.85 10.89 2.18
N ALA A 37 -2.03 11.71 1.15
CA ALA A 37 -3.03 12.77 1.14
C ALA A 37 -4.46 12.21 1.21
N ALA A 38 -4.76 11.13 0.47
CA ALA A 38 -6.07 10.48 0.48
C ALA A 38 -6.43 9.93 1.87
N PHE A 39 -5.49 9.28 2.56
CA PHE A 39 -5.73 8.77 3.91
C PHE A 39 -5.80 9.86 4.98
N ARG A 40 -5.09 10.99 4.83
CA ARG A 40 -5.30 12.15 5.69
C ARG A 40 -6.69 12.76 5.51
N ALA A 41 -7.14 12.89 4.26
CA ALA A 41 -8.50 13.38 3.98
C ALA A 41 -9.56 12.44 4.57
N PHE A 42 -9.38 11.12 4.44
CA PHE A 42 -10.24 10.13 5.07
C PHE A 42 -10.28 10.27 6.60
N GLU A 43 -9.12 10.43 7.24
CA GLU A 43 -9.04 10.58 8.70
C GLU A 43 -9.75 11.83 9.20
N GLN A 44 -9.68 12.92 8.43
CA GLN A 44 -10.29 14.21 8.77
C GLN A 44 -11.80 14.29 8.46
N ASP A 45 -12.35 13.36 7.70
CA ASP A 45 -13.78 13.34 7.33
C ASP A 45 -14.63 12.64 8.40
N ASP A 46 -15.23 13.39 9.31
CA ASP A 46 -16.07 12.88 10.40
C ASP A 46 -17.25 12.02 9.93
N THR A 47 -17.61 12.11 8.66
CA THR A 47 -18.72 11.34 8.07
C THR A 47 -18.27 10.03 7.43
N ALA A 48 -16.95 9.80 7.32
CA ALA A 48 -16.37 8.54 6.86
C ALA A 48 -16.05 7.62 8.06
N ALA A 49 -16.45 6.37 8.00
CA ALA A 49 -16.27 5.39 9.09
C ALA A 49 -15.20 4.34 8.78
N VAL A 50 -14.99 4.02 7.52
CA VAL A 50 -14.06 2.97 7.08
C VAL A 50 -13.48 3.29 5.72
N ALA A 51 -12.21 2.94 5.50
CA ALA A 51 -11.60 3.00 4.18
C ALA A 51 -11.34 1.61 3.61
N VAL A 52 -11.43 1.49 2.29
CA VAL A 52 -10.99 0.33 1.51
C VAL A 52 -9.83 0.77 0.63
N LEU A 53 -8.67 0.12 0.77
CA LEU A 53 -7.53 0.28 -0.14
C LEU A 53 -7.53 -0.85 -1.15
N THR A 54 -7.46 -0.52 -2.43
CA THR A 54 -7.42 -1.48 -3.53
C THR A 54 -6.53 -0.99 -4.68
N GLY A 55 -6.32 -1.83 -5.68
CA GLY A 55 -5.63 -1.47 -6.92
C GLY A 55 -6.53 -1.64 -8.14
N ALA A 56 -6.34 -0.82 -9.14
CA ALA A 56 -7.07 -0.90 -10.40
C ALA A 56 -6.66 -2.14 -11.23
N ALA A 57 -7.60 -2.61 -12.08
CA ALA A 57 -7.37 -3.64 -13.09
C ALA A 57 -6.79 -4.98 -12.55
N GLY A 58 -7.30 -5.46 -11.42
CA GLY A 58 -7.04 -6.81 -10.93
C GLY A 58 -5.66 -7.05 -10.31
N HIS A 59 -4.94 -6.00 -9.93
CA HIS A 59 -3.72 -6.10 -9.13
C HIS A 59 -3.75 -5.10 -7.98
N PHE A 60 -3.44 -5.56 -6.77
CA PHE A 60 -3.39 -4.66 -5.62
C PHE A 60 -2.22 -3.68 -5.74
N CYS A 61 -0.98 -4.16 -5.65
CA CYS A 61 0.21 -3.32 -5.75
C CYS A 61 1.49 -4.17 -5.91
N ALA A 62 2.32 -3.82 -6.88
CA ALA A 62 3.61 -4.48 -7.12
C ALA A 62 4.79 -3.91 -6.30
N GLY A 63 4.53 -2.97 -5.37
CA GLY A 63 5.55 -2.35 -4.53
C GLY A 63 6.07 -1.03 -5.09
N ALA A 64 7.29 -0.64 -4.74
CA ALA A 64 7.91 0.58 -5.24
C ALA A 64 8.18 0.50 -6.76
N ASP A 65 8.00 1.61 -7.46
CA ASP A 65 8.31 1.71 -8.89
C ASP A 65 9.83 1.78 -9.13
N LEU A 66 10.43 0.64 -9.48
CA LEU A 66 11.87 0.54 -9.71
C LEU A 66 12.35 1.33 -10.93
N ARG A 67 11.50 1.58 -11.93
CA ARG A 67 11.84 2.45 -13.07
C ARG A 67 11.94 3.90 -12.62
N ALA A 68 10.95 4.37 -11.88
CA ALA A 68 10.99 5.70 -11.30
C ALA A 68 12.22 5.88 -10.38
N PHE A 69 12.56 4.83 -9.60
CA PHE A 69 13.77 4.83 -8.79
C PHE A 69 15.05 5.00 -9.63
N ALA A 70 15.20 4.22 -10.70
CA ALA A 70 16.36 4.31 -11.61
C ALA A 70 16.48 5.68 -12.31
N GLU A 71 15.36 6.38 -12.50
CA GLU A 71 15.28 7.72 -13.09
C GLU A 71 15.41 8.87 -12.06
N GLY A 72 15.78 8.58 -10.81
CA GLY A 72 15.92 9.57 -9.74
C GLY A 72 14.58 10.08 -9.15
N ARG A 73 13.46 9.47 -9.53
CA ARG A 73 12.10 9.79 -9.04
C ARG A 73 11.59 8.78 -8.01
N GLY A 74 12.52 8.07 -7.35
CA GLY A 74 12.21 7.08 -6.32
C GLY A 74 11.46 7.68 -5.13
N ASN A 75 10.83 6.80 -4.37
CA ASN A 75 10.08 7.15 -3.17
C ASN A 75 10.97 7.87 -2.14
N ARG A 76 10.37 8.75 -1.35
CA ARG A 76 11.09 9.43 -0.28
C ARG A 76 11.45 8.42 0.82
N VAL A 77 12.74 8.35 1.14
CA VAL A 77 13.25 7.58 2.28
C VAL A 77 13.88 8.55 3.27
N ALA A 78 13.20 8.79 4.38
CA ALA A 78 13.67 9.70 5.42
C ALA A 78 13.24 9.16 6.80
N PRO A 79 13.92 9.55 7.90
CA PRO A 79 13.59 9.06 9.24
C PRO A 79 12.23 9.55 9.76
N ASP A 80 11.71 10.64 9.21
CA ASP A 80 10.49 11.33 9.63
C ASP A 80 9.43 11.39 8.52
N GLY A 81 8.23 11.82 8.87
CA GLY A 81 7.10 12.04 7.96
C GLY A 81 6.51 10.75 7.42
N ASP A 82 5.94 10.83 6.22
CA ASP A 82 5.27 9.70 5.58
C ASP A 82 6.23 8.56 5.26
N GLY A 83 5.70 7.35 5.25
CA GLY A 83 6.43 6.18 4.80
C GLY A 83 6.76 6.25 3.30
N PRO A 84 7.76 5.49 2.83
CA PRO A 84 8.10 5.43 1.41
C PRO A 84 6.93 5.04 0.50
N MET A 85 6.01 4.18 0.98
CA MET A 85 4.78 3.83 0.28
C MET A 85 3.59 4.75 0.59
N GLY A 86 3.83 5.90 1.22
CA GLY A 86 2.82 6.88 1.61
C GLY A 86 2.30 6.69 3.03
N PRO A 87 1.12 6.06 3.23
CA PRO A 87 0.44 6.04 4.54
C PRO A 87 1.06 5.07 5.55
N THR A 88 2.05 4.28 5.20
CA THR A 88 2.54 3.14 5.99
C THR A 88 3.06 3.48 7.39
N ARG A 89 3.31 4.75 7.69
CA ARG A 89 3.65 5.24 9.04
C ARG A 89 2.48 5.90 9.77
N MET A 90 1.34 6.07 9.10
CA MET A 90 0.17 6.69 9.72
C MET A 90 -0.47 5.75 10.73
N MET A 91 -0.92 6.33 11.83
CA MET A 91 -1.78 5.69 12.83
C MET A 91 -3.15 6.35 12.72
N LEU A 92 -4.07 5.70 12.01
CA LEU A 92 -5.42 6.20 11.82
C LEU A 92 -6.33 5.77 12.98
N SER A 93 -7.33 6.59 13.29
CA SER A 93 -8.35 6.28 14.29
C SER A 93 -9.48 5.43 13.72
N LYS A 94 -9.56 5.33 12.39
CA LYS A 94 -10.60 4.61 11.65
C LYS A 94 -10.02 3.41 10.91
N PRO A 95 -10.77 2.30 10.80
CA PRO A 95 -10.26 1.08 10.17
C PRO A 95 -10.04 1.24 8.66
N VAL A 96 -9.00 0.55 8.18
CA VAL A 96 -8.68 0.39 6.77
C VAL A 96 -8.68 -1.08 6.40
N ILE A 97 -9.38 -1.43 5.33
CA ILE A 97 -9.46 -2.79 4.78
C ILE A 97 -8.70 -2.84 3.46
N ALA A 98 -7.72 -3.74 3.35
CA ALA A 98 -7.12 -4.04 2.05
C ALA A 98 -8.02 -5.00 1.27
N ALA A 99 -8.48 -4.59 0.08
CA ALA A 99 -9.15 -5.48 -0.87
C ALA A 99 -8.11 -5.91 -1.93
N VAL A 100 -7.64 -7.16 -1.82
CA VAL A 100 -6.46 -7.65 -2.54
C VAL A 100 -6.88 -8.57 -3.67
N GLU A 101 -6.64 -8.14 -4.90
CA GLU A 101 -6.69 -8.98 -6.10
C GLU A 101 -5.28 -9.10 -6.70
N GLY A 102 -4.97 -10.20 -7.37
CA GLY A 102 -3.69 -10.43 -8.01
C GLY A 102 -2.50 -10.22 -7.07
N TYR A 103 -1.58 -9.33 -7.42
CA TYR A 103 -0.32 -9.18 -6.68
C TYR A 103 -0.37 -8.12 -5.59
N ALA A 104 0.00 -8.53 -4.36
CA ALA A 104 0.35 -7.67 -3.23
C ALA A 104 1.78 -8.04 -2.80
N VAL A 105 2.80 -7.44 -3.44
CA VAL A 105 4.19 -7.87 -3.28
C VAL A 105 5.13 -6.72 -2.92
N ALA A 106 6.23 -7.03 -2.25
CA ALA A 106 7.22 -6.06 -1.77
C ALA A 106 6.53 -4.94 -0.95
N GLY A 107 6.70 -3.66 -1.32
CA GLY A 107 5.99 -2.55 -0.68
C GLY A 107 4.45 -2.64 -0.75
N GLY A 108 3.90 -3.35 -1.74
CA GLY A 108 2.47 -3.66 -1.82
C GLY A 108 2.02 -4.62 -0.73
N LEU A 109 2.84 -5.62 -0.38
CA LEU A 109 2.62 -6.44 0.80
C LEU A 109 2.66 -5.60 2.08
N GLU A 110 3.59 -4.64 2.16
CA GLU A 110 3.70 -3.75 3.32
C GLU A 110 2.46 -2.85 3.47
N LEU A 111 1.91 -2.33 2.36
CA LEU A 111 0.62 -1.62 2.36
C LEU A 111 -0.53 -2.52 2.84
N ALA A 112 -0.61 -3.74 2.34
CA ALA A 112 -1.63 -4.69 2.78
C ALA A 112 -1.48 -5.04 4.28
N CYS A 113 -0.25 -5.16 4.78
CA CYS A 113 0.03 -5.38 6.21
C CYS A 113 -0.22 -4.14 7.07
N TRP A 114 -0.15 -2.93 6.50
CA TRP A 114 -0.47 -1.69 7.18
C TRP A 114 -1.97 -1.56 7.44
N CYS A 115 -2.82 -2.01 6.51
CA CYS A 115 -4.27 -2.04 6.71
C CYS A 115 -4.64 -2.94 7.92
N ASP A 116 -5.74 -2.62 8.60
CA ASP A 116 -6.23 -3.38 9.77
C ASP A 116 -6.72 -4.78 9.37
N LEU A 117 -7.49 -4.86 8.29
CA LEU A 117 -8.05 -6.11 7.77
C LEU A 117 -7.66 -6.32 6.31
N ARG A 118 -7.72 -7.56 5.85
CA ARG A 118 -7.44 -7.98 4.47
C ARG A 118 -8.52 -8.93 4.00
N VAL A 119 -9.12 -8.60 2.84
CA VAL A 119 -9.96 -9.50 2.08
C VAL A 119 -9.23 -9.76 0.77
N ALA A 120 -8.97 -11.01 0.46
CA ALA A 120 -8.17 -11.39 -0.69
C ALA A 120 -8.94 -12.31 -1.63
N ALA A 121 -8.75 -12.15 -2.93
CA ALA A 121 -9.19 -13.12 -3.91
C ALA A 121 -8.48 -14.46 -3.68
N ALA A 122 -9.12 -15.56 -4.08
CA ALA A 122 -8.58 -16.90 -3.82
C ALA A 122 -7.24 -17.18 -4.52
N ASP A 123 -6.97 -16.45 -5.61
CA ASP A 123 -5.74 -16.50 -6.41
C ASP A 123 -4.79 -15.32 -6.13
N ALA A 124 -5.04 -14.53 -5.10
CA ALA A 124 -4.16 -13.43 -4.74
C ALA A 124 -2.79 -13.93 -4.29
N VAL A 125 -1.74 -13.22 -4.71
CA VAL A 125 -0.34 -13.56 -4.43
C VAL A 125 0.26 -12.53 -3.49
N PHE A 126 0.62 -12.97 -2.29
CA PHE A 126 1.40 -12.20 -1.32
C PHE A 126 2.86 -12.65 -1.37
N GLY A 127 3.81 -11.72 -1.39
CA GLY A 127 5.22 -12.11 -1.47
C GLY A 127 6.22 -11.02 -1.15
N VAL A 128 7.35 -11.41 -0.53
CA VAL A 128 8.52 -10.56 -0.28
C VAL A 128 9.43 -10.60 -1.51
N PHE A 129 8.99 -10.01 -2.63
CA PHE A 129 9.72 -10.07 -3.90
C PHE A 129 10.88 -9.07 -4.01
N CYS A 130 10.97 -8.13 -3.08
CA CYS A 130 12.07 -7.16 -3.01
C CYS A 130 13.46 -7.82 -2.98
N ARG A 131 13.61 -9.01 -2.40
CA ARG A 131 14.87 -9.78 -2.38
C ARG A 131 15.44 -10.10 -3.78
N ARG A 132 14.55 -10.27 -4.78
CA ARG A 132 14.94 -10.52 -6.18
C ARG A 132 15.66 -9.33 -6.81
N TRP A 133 15.47 -8.13 -6.26
CA TRP A 133 15.96 -6.87 -6.79
C TRP A 133 16.97 -6.18 -5.86
N GLY A 134 17.35 -6.86 -4.76
CA GLY A 134 18.31 -6.32 -3.80
C GLY A 134 17.80 -5.10 -3.02
N VAL A 135 16.48 -4.91 -2.91
CA VAL A 135 15.86 -3.82 -2.16
C VAL A 135 15.23 -4.35 -0.86
N PRO A 136 15.31 -3.60 0.25
CA PRO A 136 14.74 -4.02 1.53
C PRO A 136 13.24 -3.73 1.63
N LEU A 137 12.56 -4.36 2.61
CA LEU A 137 11.28 -3.90 3.15
C LEU A 137 11.56 -2.72 4.09
N ILE A 138 10.96 -1.56 3.84
CA ILE A 138 11.22 -0.32 4.59
C ILE A 138 9.94 0.40 5.06
N ASP A 139 8.80 -0.23 4.87
CA ASP A 139 7.47 0.29 5.24
C ASP A 139 6.82 -0.48 6.40
N GLY A 140 7.65 -1.12 7.23
CA GLY A 140 7.22 -1.82 8.46
C GLY A 140 6.78 -3.27 8.24
N GLY A 141 6.95 -3.81 7.04
CA GLY A 141 6.60 -5.20 6.71
C GLY A 141 7.36 -6.22 7.54
N THR A 142 8.62 -5.99 7.85
CA THR A 142 9.44 -6.88 8.69
C THR A 142 8.85 -7.09 10.08
N ILE A 143 8.16 -6.10 10.64
CA ILE A 143 7.52 -6.19 11.95
C ILE A 143 6.06 -6.67 11.81
N ARG A 144 5.28 -6.06 10.91
CA ARG A 144 3.85 -6.38 10.77
C ARG A 144 3.62 -7.80 10.27
N LEU A 145 4.35 -8.22 9.25
CA LEU A 145 4.18 -9.56 8.67
C LEU A 145 4.46 -10.65 9.73
N THR A 146 5.58 -10.52 10.46
CA THR A 146 5.93 -11.48 11.52
C THR A 146 4.88 -11.57 12.62
N ARG A 147 4.24 -10.46 12.97
CA ARG A 147 3.14 -10.43 13.94
C ARG A 147 1.86 -11.05 13.41
N LEU A 148 1.58 -10.92 12.12
CA LEU A 148 0.36 -11.44 11.49
C LEU A 148 0.40 -12.95 11.26
N ILE A 149 1.53 -13.49 10.76
CA ILE A 149 1.61 -14.89 10.32
C ILE A 149 2.61 -15.73 11.11
N GLY A 150 3.31 -15.14 12.07
CA GLY A 150 4.37 -15.76 12.85
C GLY A 150 5.72 -15.72 12.14
N GLN A 151 6.80 -15.76 12.93
CA GLN A 151 8.16 -15.57 12.44
C GLN A 151 8.57 -16.61 11.39
N SER A 152 8.26 -17.88 11.62
CA SER A 152 8.66 -18.96 10.72
C SER A 152 8.12 -18.77 9.30
N ARG A 153 6.81 -18.49 9.17
CA ARG A 153 6.19 -18.25 7.86
C ARG A 153 6.68 -16.96 7.21
N ALA A 154 6.91 -15.92 8.02
CA ALA A 154 7.42 -14.64 7.50
C ALA A 154 8.85 -14.76 6.96
N LEU A 155 9.67 -15.63 7.56
CA LEU A 155 11.04 -15.89 7.09
C LEU A 155 11.08 -16.77 5.83
N ASP A 156 10.06 -17.58 5.60
CA ASP A 156 9.91 -18.42 4.42
C ASP A 156 9.51 -17.61 3.16
N MET A 157 8.86 -16.46 3.34
CA MET A 157 8.46 -15.54 2.25
C MET A 157 9.60 -14.64 1.77
#